data_316f65ef0e137b3bb707bd8d57eb64c7
#
_entry.id   316f65ef0e137b3bb707bd8d57eb64c7
#
_cell.length_a   1.000
_cell.length_b   1.000
_cell.length_c   1.000
_cell.angle_alpha   90.00
_cell.angle_beta   90.00
_cell.angle_gamma   90.00
#
_symmetry.space_group_name_H-M   'P 1'
#
loop_
_entity.id
_entity.type
_entity.pdbx_description
1 polymer ?
#
loop_
_entity_poly.entity_id
_entity_poly.type
_entity_poly.pdbx_seq_one_letter_code
_entity_poly.pdbx_strand_id
1 'polypeptide(L)'
;MRRRILTALAAVCFILGVLILVLTDWYTGKFNTSFAGLLFTLMTPVKGVGGGFWQDLCAAILPKVIPAAVVYLLLLGWFRGHIAYDAVKKRAAFLEKTERIRTVIGKLLAALGFLTLAAALAFCWVKLNVSDYLRTRNAQTRIYEEQYVDPNTVAVTAPAEKPNVIWLVLESMETTYASREEGGIQDANYMPNLTRLAKENISFSNTEKLGGLHTTNNTNWTMAALFAGTSGLPFGFPVDQNSMNKYTEFAPDIAAMGDILKRDGYVNEFLCGSDAAYGGRALYFRDHGAYEIYDLFRARENGDIPKDYYVFWGFEDRHLFRIAKQELTRLYEAGEPFNLTMLTVDAHHLGGYTCEECGNEYPERTANVIACTDRQVGEFIEWCQAQPFYGNTVIVITGDHPRMDTFLTEGVDYQDRTIYNCFLNARKAPEGGTENRTAVMMDLYPTMLGAMGYTIEGNRLGLGTDLFSGEKTLAEEMGYEELNEEVSKYSEYFVTHFAR
;
A
#
# COMPACT_ATOMS: atom_id res chain seq x y z
N MET A 1 37.43 28.33 23.46
CA MET A 1 37.09 27.31 22.43
C MET A 1 35.98 26.35 22.88
N ARG A 2 36.13 25.58 23.96
CA ARG A 2 35.12 24.61 24.47
C ARG A 2 33.70 25.17 24.66
N ARG A 3 33.55 26.39 25.20
CA ARG A 3 32.24 27.04 25.47
C ARG A 3 31.50 27.37 24.15
N ARG A 4 32.22 27.81 23.12
CA ARG A 4 31.62 28.08 21.78
C ARG A 4 31.16 26.84 21.08
N ILE A 5 31.98 25.77 21.13
CA ILE A 5 31.62 24.47 20.57
C ILE A 5 30.37 23.91 21.23
N LEU A 6 30.30 23.90 22.55
CA LEU A 6 29.14 23.42 23.30
C LEU A 6 27.85 24.22 22.98
N THR A 7 27.98 25.52 22.75
CA THR A 7 26.85 26.38 22.37
C THR A 7 26.36 26.07 20.97
N ALA A 8 27.30 25.87 20.05
CA ALA A 8 26.94 25.46 18.65
C ALA A 8 26.29 24.08 18.62
N LEU A 9 26.83 23.11 19.33
CA LEU A 9 26.24 21.78 19.46
C LEU A 9 24.83 21.84 20.07
N ALA A 10 24.61 22.62 21.13
CA ALA A 10 23.28 22.76 21.71
C ALA A 10 22.29 23.40 20.74
N ALA A 11 22.73 24.39 19.95
CA ALA A 11 21.90 24.98 18.90
C ALA A 11 21.51 23.96 17.80
N VAL A 12 22.46 23.19 17.34
CA VAL A 12 22.20 22.12 16.35
C VAL A 12 21.25 21.07 16.92
N CYS A 13 21.49 20.62 18.16
CA CYS A 13 20.62 19.63 18.82
C CYS A 13 19.19 20.15 18.99
N PHE A 14 19.01 21.43 19.36
CA PHE A 14 17.67 22.01 19.47
C PHE A 14 16.94 22.03 18.13
N ILE A 15 17.59 22.53 17.09
CA ILE A 15 16.98 22.65 15.75
C ILE A 15 16.64 21.26 15.20
N LEU A 16 17.55 20.31 15.30
CA LEU A 16 17.31 18.93 14.89
C LEU A 16 16.18 18.29 15.72
N GLY A 17 16.15 18.52 17.02
CA GLY A 17 15.10 18.00 17.89
C GLY A 17 13.72 18.53 17.50
N VAL A 18 13.58 19.85 17.30
CA VAL A 18 12.31 20.44 16.84
C VAL A 18 11.93 19.92 15.47
N LEU A 19 12.88 19.80 14.55
CA LEU A 19 12.63 19.28 13.21
C LEU A 19 12.13 17.84 13.27
N ILE A 20 12.79 16.96 14.04
CA ILE A 20 12.37 15.56 14.22
C ILE A 20 10.96 15.48 14.82
N LEU A 21 10.66 16.27 15.87
CA LEU A 21 9.33 16.31 16.47
C LEU A 21 8.25 16.68 15.46
N VAL A 22 8.47 17.76 14.71
CA VAL A 22 7.49 18.26 13.74
C VAL A 22 7.33 17.29 12.55
N LEU A 23 8.43 16.71 12.07
CA LEU A 23 8.39 15.71 11.00
C LEU A 23 7.67 14.43 11.43
N THR A 24 7.98 13.91 12.62
CA THR A 24 7.33 12.70 13.15
C THR A 24 5.83 12.93 13.34
N ASP A 25 5.45 14.06 13.96
CA ASP A 25 4.04 14.41 14.15
C ASP A 25 3.28 14.57 12.83
N TRP A 26 3.86 15.28 11.87
CA TRP A 26 3.29 15.45 10.53
C TRP A 26 3.16 14.10 9.81
N TYR A 27 4.23 13.27 9.83
CA TYR A 27 4.26 12.00 9.12
C TYR A 27 3.22 11.02 9.70
N THR A 28 3.21 10.84 11.02
CA THR A 28 2.27 9.89 11.65
C THR A 28 0.82 10.38 11.61
N GLY A 29 0.59 11.69 11.62
CA GLY A 29 -0.76 12.24 11.44
C GLY A 29 -1.28 12.14 10.01
N LYS A 30 -0.38 12.14 9.01
CA LYS A 30 -0.75 12.11 7.59
C LYS A 30 -0.86 10.70 7.02
N PHE A 31 0.00 9.78 7.46
CA PHE A 31 0.13 8.43 6.89
C PHE A 31 -0.25 7.33 7.87
N ASN A 32 -0.43 7.63 9.15
CA ASN A 32 -0.74 6.65 10.20
C ASN A 32 0.10 5.36 10.09
N THR A 33 1.42 5.50 9.89
CA THR A 33 2.31 4.38 9.61
C THR A 33 3.38 4.18 10.69
N SER A 34 3.93 2.96 10.73
CA SER A 34 5.00 2.53 11.61
C SER A 34 6.40 2.95 11.09
N PHE A 35 7.44 2.58 11.82
CA PHE A 35 8.84 2.76 11.40
C PHE A 35 9.15 2.01 10.10
N ALA A 36 8.58 0.83 9.88
CA ALA A 36 8.68 0.11 8.60
C ALA A 36 8.12 0.95 7.46
N GLY A 37 6.94 1.55 7.63
CA GLY A 37 6.33 2.44 6.63
C GLY A 37 7.14 3.70 6.36
N LEU A 38 7.80 4.27 7.39
CA LEU A 38 8.73 5.39 7.20
C LEU A 38 9.94 4.98 6.36
N LEU A 39 10.56 3.83 6.67
CA LEU A 39 11.68 3.30 5.87
C LEU A 39 11.25 3.05 4.43
N PHE A 40 10.08 2.44 4.21
CA PHE A 40 9.50 2.27 2.89
C PHE A 40 9.40 3.59 2.13
N THR A 41 8.80 4.62 2.74
CA THR A 41 8.64 5.94 2.12
C THR A 41 9.98 6.59 1.76
N LEU A 42 11.00 6.44 2.61
CA LEU A 42 12.33 6.99 2.37
C LEU A 42 13.12 6.25 1.27
N MET A 43 12.84 4.97 1.10
CA MET A 43 13.52 4.12 0.10
C MET A 43 12.79 4.11 -1.25
N THR A 44 11.52 4.48 -1.29
CA THR A 44 10.76 4.56 -2.53
C THR A 44 11.20 5.77 -3.36
N PRO A 45 11.50 5.61 -4.66
CA PRO A 45 11.83 6.73 -5.54
C PRO A 45 10.70 7.76 -5.58
N VAL A 46 11.05 9.04 -5.47
CA VAL A 46 10.10 10.17 -5.45
C VAL A 46 9.43 10.43 -6.82
N LYS A 47 9.57 9.53 -7.78
CA LYS A 47 8.88 9.59 -9.08
C LYS A 47 7.38 9.44 -8.86
N GLY A 48 6.60 10.40 -9.33
CA GLY A 48 5.13 10.38 -9.22
C GLY A 48 4.58 11.15 -8.01
N VAL A 49 5.42 11.53 -7.04
CA VAL A 49 4.99 12.43 -5.96
C VAL A 49 4.75 13.82 -6.56
N GLY A 50 3.48 14.21 -6.69
CA GLY A 50 3.07 15.50 -7.25
C GLY A 50 3.68 16.68 -6.47
N GLY A 51 3.85 17.84 -7.14
CA GLY A 51 4.41 19.04 -6.52
C GLY A 51 3.71 19.48 -5.22
N GLY A 52 2.47 19.04 -5.01
CA GLY A 52 1.69 19.28 -3.78
C GLY A 52 2.31 18.69 -2.50
N PHE A 53 2.99 17.56 -2.58
CA PHE A 53 3.67 16.95 -1.42
C PHE A 53 4.72 17.87 -0.79
N TRP A 54 5.60 18.43 -1.62
CA TRP A 54 6.65 19.31 -1.14
C TRP A 54 6.09 20.63 -0.58
N GLN A 55 5.02 21.15 -1.19
CA GLN A 55 4.32 22.33 -0.68
C GLN A 55 3.71 22.06 0.69
N ASP A 56 3.05 20.94 0.85
CA ASP A 56 2.40 20.51 2.08
C ASP A 56 3.44 20.24 3.19
N LEU A 57 4.53 19.54 2.88
CA LEU A 57 5.65 19.32 3.78
C LEU A 57 6.26 20.65 4.26
N CYS A 58 6.55 21.56 3.34
CA CYS A 58 7.08 22.88 3.67
C CYS A 58 6.10 23.69 4.52
N ALA A 59 4.81 23.68 4.19
CA ALA A 59 3.77 24.39 4.93
C ALA A 59 3.62 23.85 6.37
N ALA A 60 3.82 22.55 6.58
CA ALA A 60 3.76 21.94 7.90
C ALA A 60 5.00 22.25 8.77
N ILE A 61 6.19 22.30 8.16
CA ILE A 61 7.47 22.37 8.89
C ILE A 61 7.94 23.81 9.12
N LEU A 62 7.99 24.62 8.05
CA LEU A 62 8.65 25.94 8.12
C LEU A 62 8.04 26.87 9.14
N PRO A 63 6.70 27.01 9.28
CA PRO A 63 6.09 27.90 10.28
C PRO A 63 6.37 27.51 11.74
N LYS A 64 6.65 26.22 12.00
CA LYS A 64 6.93 25.70 13.35
C LYS A 64 8.43 25.73 13.66
N VAL A 65 9.27 25.28 12.75
CA VAL A 65 10.73 25.11 12.98
C VAL A 65 11.47 26.45 12.94
N ILE A 66 11.17 27.32 11.96
CA ILE A 66 11.91 28.58 11.80
C ILE A 66 11.73 29.50 13.00
N PRO A 67 10.51 29.82 13.48
CA PRO A 67 10.35 30.69 14.65
C PRO A 67 10.98 30.11 15.92
N ALA A 68 10.82 28.77 16.15
CA ALA A 68 11.43 28.12 17.31
C ALA A 68 12.96 28.20 17.26
N ALA A 69 13.57 27.96 16.11
CA ALA A 69 15.01 28.07 15.92
C ALA A 69 15.51 29.50 16.12
N VAL A 70 14.84 30.49 15.55
CA VAL A 70 15.21 31.91 15.67
C VAL A 70 15.14 32.37 17.14
N VAL A 71 14.02 32.09 17.82
CA VAL A 71 13.86 32.47 19.23
C VAL A 71 14.92 31.80 20.09
N TYR A 72 15.13 30.48 19.90
CA TYR A 72 16.15 29.77 20.68
C TYR A 72 17.56 30.31 20.43
N LEU A 73 17.95 30.56 19.18
CA LEU A 73 19.27 31.08 18.81
C LEU A 73 19.50 32.48 19.39
N LEU A 74 18.50 33.33 19.34
CA LEU A 74 18.56 34.68 19.95
C LEU A 74 18.76 34.61 21.48
N LEU A 75 17.96 33.78 22.16
CA LEU A 75 18.07 33.56 23.59
C LEU A 75 19.41 32.95 23.98
N LEU A 76 19.82 31.89 23.29
CA LEU A 76 21.09 31.20 23.54
C LEU A 76 22.28 32.12 23.28
N GLY A 77 22.25 32.89 22.20
CA GLY A 77 23.27 33.88 21.86
C GLY A 77 23.36 35.02 22.89
N TRP A 78 22.23 35.54 23.34
CA TRP A 78 22.16 36.57 24.36
C TRP A 78 22.70 36.06 25.70
N PHE A 79 22.20 34.94 26.21
CA PHE A 79 22.59 34.41 27.50
C PHE A 79 23.99 33.77 27.51
N ARG A 80 24.53 33.38 26.39
CA ARG A 80 25.92 32.90 26.24
C ARG A 80 26.92 34.01 25.91
N GLY A 81 26.47 35.25 25.69
CA GLY A 81 27.33 36.39 25.47
C GLY A 81 27.93 36.51 24.06
N HIS A 82 27.27 35.95 23.07
CA HIS A 82 27.68 36.04 21.67
C HIS A 82 27.02 37.23 20.94
N ILE A 83 25.90 37.77 21.47
CA ILE A 83 25.24 38.97 20.96
C ILE A 83 25.67 40.13 21.88
N ALA A 84 26.15 41.21 21.25
CA ALA A 84 26.88 42.29 21.89
C ALA A 84 26.27 42.82 23.21
N TYR A 85 26.98 42.61 24.29
CA TYR A 85 26.67 43.09 25.65
C TYR A 85 27.39 44.43 25.97
N ASP A 86 28.29 44.88 25.11
CA ASP A 86 29.18 46.03 25.39
C ASP A 86 28.47 47.38 25.56
N ALA A 87 27.22 47.48 25.17
CA ALA A 87 26.42 48.72 25.30
C ALA A 87 25.86 48.98 26.72
N VAL A 88 25.86 47.99 27.64
CA VAL A 88 25.18 48.11 28.97
C VAL A 88 26.16 48.08 30.15
N LYS A 89 27.45 48.12 29.95
CA LYS A 89 28.52 47.84 30.91
C LYS A 89 28.77 48.99 31.95
N LYS A 90 27.86 49.92 32.20
CA LYS A 90 28.13 51.10 33.04
C LYS A 90 27.53 51.11 34.46
N ARG A 91 27.08 50.01 35.07
CA ARG A 91 26.64 49.99 36.49
C ARG A 91 27.10 48.71 37.20
N ALA A 92 28.24 48.81 37.93
CA ALA A 92 29.03 47.66 38.37
C ALA A 92 28.40 46.71 39.42
N ALA A 93 27.69 47.18 40.45
CA ALA A 93 27.21 46.31 41.54
C ALA A 93 25.94 45.48 41.18
N PHE A 94 25.11 45.95 40.29
CA PHE A 94 23.93 45.20 39.77
C PHE A 94 24.32 44.10 38.78
N LEU A 95 25.47 44.24 38.20
CA LEU A 95 26.00 43.40 37.12
C LEU A 95 26.51 42.03 37.59
N GLU A 96 27.08 41.91 38.78
CA GLU A 96 27.66 40.66 39.27
C GLU A 96 26.56 39.58 39.53
N LYS A 97 25.47 39.99 40.19
CA LYS A 97 24.29 39.13 40.39
C LYS A 97 23.64 38.74 39.04
N THR A 98 23.59 39.70 38.12
CA THR A 98 23.01 39.54 36.78
C THR A 98 23.89 38.61 35.90
N GLU A 99 25.22 38.69 35.97
CA GLU A 99 26.12 37.78 35.25
C GLU A 99 26.02 36.31 35.73
N ARG A 100 25.85 36.11 37.04
CA ARG A 100 25.65 34.79 37.61
C ARG A 100 24.34 34.16 37.10
N ILE A 101 23.22 34.90 37.14
CA ILE A 101 21.91 34.48 36.62
C ILE A 101 22.00 34.21 35.12
N ARG A 102 22.61 35.09 34.36
CA ARG A 102 22.83 34.94 32.91
C ARG A 102 23.62 33.66 32.57
N THR A 103 24.67 33.40 33.35
CA THR A 103 25.48 32.19 33.15
C THR A 103 24.67 30.92 33.44
N VAL A 104 23.84 30.92 34.47
CA VAL A 104 22.95 29.79 34.79
C VAL A 104 21.91 29.60 33.71
N ILE A 105 21.20 30.63 33.27
CA ILE A 105 20.21 30.55 32.20
C ILE A 105 20.87 30.06 30.90
N GLY A 106 22.07 30.57 30.56
CA GLY A 106 22.78 30.09 29.35
C GLY A 106 23.20 28.62 29.42
N LYS A 107 23.47 28.08 30.62
CA LYS A 107 23.68 26.64 30.81
C LYS A 107 22.39 25.84 30.65
N LEU A 108 21.28 26.37 31.24
CA LEU A 108 19.95 25.73 31.13
C LEU A 108 19.46 25.71 29.69
N LEU A 109 19.64 26.82 28.94
CA LEU A 109 19.31 26.82 27.50
C LEU A 109 20.15 25.82 26.70
N ALA A 110 21.45 25.69 27.02
CA ALA A 110 22.26 24.66 26.33
C ALA A 110 21.81 23.24 26.68
N ALA A 111 21.49 22.99 27.97
CA ALA A 111 20.91 21.73 28.40
C ALA A 111 19.56 21.45 27.69
N LEU A 112 18.72 22.47 27.55
CA LEU A 112 17.44 22.39 26.83
C LEU A 112 17.65 21.88 25.36
N GLY A 113 18.68 22.37 24.67
CA GLY A 113 18.98 21.91 23.30
C GLY A 113 19.23 20.42 23.23
N PHE A 114 20.02 19.88 24.14
CA PHE A 114 20.28 18.41 24.17
C PHE A 114 19.03 17.64 24.64
N LEU A 115 18.29 18.16 25.62
CA LEU A 115 17.05 17.52 26.09
C LEU A 115 15.97 17.51 25.01
N THR A 116 15.87 18.57 24.21
CA THR A 116 14.93 18.62 23.07
C THR A 116 15.23 17.51 22.05
N LEU A 117 16.50 17.31 21.70
CA LEU A 117 16.88 16.23 20.80
C LEU A 117 16.59 14.86 21.41
N ALA A 118 16.94 14.64 22.69
CA ALA A 118 16.66 13.37 23.36
C ALA A 118 15.14 13.08 23.45
N ALA A 119 14.34 14.09 23.79
CA ALA A 119 12.89 13.97 23.82
C ALA A 119 12.30 13.71 22.41
N ALA A 120 12.84 14.35 21.38
CA ALA A 120 12.42 14.14 19.99
C ALA A 120 12.71 12.70 19.52
N LEU A 121 13.90 12.18 19.84
CA LEU A 121 14.26 10.80 19.51
C LEU A 121 13.38 9.80 20.27
N ALA A 122 13.10 10.06 21.56
CA ALA A 122 12.20 9.21 22.34
C ALA A 122 10.76 9.25 21.80
N PHE A 123 10.27 10.44 21.43
CA PHE A 123 8.96 10.61 20.80
C PHE A 123 8.87 9.87 19.46
N CYS A 124 9.87 10.02 18.59
CA CYS A 124 9.96 9.31 17.33
C CYS A 124 9.97 7.79 17.55
N TRP A 125 10.77 7.31 18.51
CA TRP A 125 10.85 5.90 18.88
C TRP A 125 9.50 5.32 19.28
N VAL A 126 8.75 6.02 20.12
CA VAL A 126 7.44 5.57 20.60
C VAL A 126 6.38 5.70 19.51
N LYS A 127 6.32 6.86 18.83
CA LYS A 127 5.29 7.13 17.82
C LYS A 127 5.38 6.23 16.59
N LEU A 128 6.59 5.86 16.18
CA LEU A 128 6.82 4.97 15.04
C LEU A 128 6.95 3.50 15.44
N ASN A 129 6.75 3.18 16.72
CA ASN A 129 6.84 1.80 17.24
C ASN A 129 8.15 1.08 16.84
N VAL A 130 9.30 1.78 16.99
CA VAL A 130 10.63 1.26 16.57
C VAL A 130 11.00 -0.03 17.32
N SER A 131 10.60 -0.14 18.59
CA SER A 131 10.87 -1.36 19.39
C SER A 131 10.23 -2.59 18.78
N ASP A 132 9.02 -2.47 18.29
CA ASP A 132 8.28 -3.56 17.68
C ASP A 132 8.90 -3.97 16.34
N TYR A 133 9.23 -2.99 15.50
CA TYR A 133 9.98 -3.23 14.26
C TYR A 133 11.28 -3.99 14.49
N LEU A 134 12.08 -3.59 15.49
CA LEU A 134 13.34 -4.27 15.81
C LEU A 134 13.11 -5.68 16.38
N ARG A 135 12.08 -5.87 17.19
CA ARG A 135 11.68 -7.17 17.73
C ARG A 135 11.32 -8.12 16.59
N THR A 136 10.41 -7.70 15.73
CA THR A 136 9.91 -8.51 14.62
C THR A 136 11.02 -8.84 13.62
N ARG A 137 11.86 -7.86 13.26
CA ARG A 137 12.98 -8.08 12.33
C ARG A 137 14.04 -9.06 12.85
N ASN A 138 14.25 -9.13 14.17
CA ASN A 138 15.21 -10.06 14.80
C ASN A 138 14.59 -11.39 15.20
N ALA A 139 13.28 -11.52 15.15
CA ALA A 139 12.58 -12.77 15.39
C ALA A 139 12.60 -13.66 14.14
N GLN A 140 12.59 -14.96 14.34
CA GLN A 140 12.48 -15.94 13.26
C GLN A 140 11.10 -16.57 13.28
N THR A 141 10.61 -16.94 12.10
CA THR A 141 9.37 -17.69 11.93
C THR A 141 9.63 -19.00 11.23
N ARG A 142 8.77 -19.97 11.49
CA ARG A 142 8.72 -21.26 10.80
C ARG A 142 7.41 -21.45 10.03
N ILE A 143 6.65 -20.38 9.84
CA ILE A 143 5.34 -20.46 9.18
C ILE A 143 5.43 -21.05 7.76
N TYR A 144 6.52 -20.80 7.06
CA TYR A 144 6.71 -21.33 5.70
C TYR A 144 7.03 -22.80 5.69
N GLU A 145 7.85 -23.31 6.65
CA GLU A 145 8.12 -24.74 6.80
C GLU A 145 6.88 -25.52 7.24
N GLU A 146 6.01 -24.90 8.03
CA GLU A 146 4.89 -25.57 8.69
C GLU A 146 3.57 -25.43 7.93
N GLN A 147 3.38 -24.34 7.19
CA GLN A 147 2.08 -23.99 6.60
C GLN A 147 2.08 -23.79 5.08
N TYR A 148 3.25 -23.62 4.44
CA TYR A 148 3.32 -23.42 3.00
C TYR A 148 2.92 -24.70 2.24
N VAL A 149 1.99 -24.56 1.31
CA VAL A 149 1.60 -25.61 0.38
C VAL A 149 2.15 -25.28 -0.99
N ASP A 150 3.14 -26.06 -1.44
CA ASP A 150 3.73 -25.87 -2.79
C ASP A 150 2.72 -26.34 -3.85
N PRO A 151 2.30 -25.45 -4.77
CA PRO A 151 1.38 -25.79 -5.85
C PRO A 151 1.86 -26.91 -6.79
N ASN A 152 3.16 -27.18 -6.80
CA ASN A 152 3.75 -28.26 -7.59
C ASN A 152 3.62 -29.64 -6.92
N THR A 153 3.29 -29.69 -5.63
CA THR A 153 3.21 -30.94 -4.84
C THR A 153 1.79 -31.42 -4.61
N VAL A 154 0.79 -30.60 -4.91
CA VAL A 154 -0.63 -30.93 -4.77
C VAL A 154 -1.34 -30.93 -6.13
N ALA A 155 -2.42 -31.70 -6.25
CA ALA A 155 -3.20 -31.74 -7.47
C ALA A 155 -4.02 -30.44 -7.63
N VAL A 156 -3.73 -29.67 -8.68
CA VAL A 156 -4.53 -28.51 -9.11
C VAL A 156 -5.09 -28.82 -10.50
N THR A 157 -6.39 -29.10 -10.54
CA THR A 157 -7.09 -29.62 -11.73
C THR A 157 -8.04 -28.57 -12.29
N ALA A 158 -7.86 -28.25 -13.58
CA ALA A 158 -8.73 -27.32 -14.28
C ALA A 158 -10.14 -27.92 -14.49
N PRO A 159 -11.20 -27.09 -14.54
CA PRO A 159 -12.53 -27.54 -14.94
C PRO A 159 -12.54 -27.98 -16.41
N ALA A 160 -13.50 -28.84 -16.75
CA ALA A 160 -13.65 -29.33 -18.13
C ALA A 160 -13.92 -28.19 -19.12
N GLU A 161 -14.75 -27.25 -18.76
CA GLU A 161 -14.94 -25.96 -19.45
C GLU A 161 -14.15 -24.89 -18.73
N LYS A 162 -13.12 -24.38 -19.39
CA LYS A 162 -12.20 -23.38 -18.84
C LYS A 162 -12.81 -21.99 -19.00
N PRO A 163 -13.21 -21.30 -17.93
CA PRO A 163 -13.68 -19.91 -18.02
C PRO A 163 -12.51 -18.98 -18.27
N ASN A 164 -12.75 -17.88 -18.96
CA ASN A 164 -11.84 -16.75 -18.92
C ASN A 164 -11.83 -16.14 -17.51
N VAL A 165 -10.78 -15.42 -17.18
CA VAL A 165 -10.72 -14.65 -15.95
C VAL A 165 -10.27 -13.22 -16.20
N ILE A 166 -10.92 -12.26 -15.54
CA ILE A 166 -10.52 -10.87 -15.48
C ILE A 166 -10.29 -10.56 -14.02
N TRP A 167 -9.05 -10.23 -13.65
CA TRP A 167 -8.75 -9.70 -12.32
C TRP A 167 -8.54 -8.19 -12.38
N LEU A 168 -9.53 -7.45 -11.92
CA LEU A 168 -9.50 -5.99 -11.81
C LEU A 168 -8.99 -5.60 -10.44
N VAL A 169 -7.76 -5.14 -10.39
CA VAL A 169 -7.08 -4.66 -9.19
C VAL A 169 -7.28 -3.15 -9.09
N LEU A 170 -7.99 -2.71 -8.08
CA LEU A 170 -8.29 -1.31 -7.83
C LEU A 170 -7.28 -0.73 -6.84
N GLU A 171 -6.47 0.19 -7.32
CA GLU A 171 -5.49 0.91 -6.50
C GLU A 171 -6.15 1.54 -5.26
N SER A 172 -5.66 1.19 -4.07
CA SER A 172 -6.08 1.74 -2.78
C SER A 172 -7.60 1.67 -2.51
N MET A 173 -8.31 0.66 -3.04
CA MET A 173 -9.74 0.52 -2.87
C MET A 173 -10.08 -0.31 -1.64
N GLU A 174 -10.60 0.36 -0.64
CA GLU A 174 -10.94 -0.21 0.66
C GLU A 174 -12.42 -0.01 1.03
N THR A 175 -12.92 -0.87 1.91
CA THR A 175 -14.33 -0.88 2.30
C THR A 175 -14.74 0.30 3.18
N THR A 176 -13.78 0.99 3.79
CA THR A 176 -13.99 2.21 4.59
C THR A 176 -14.61 3.36 3.80
N TYR A 177 -14.57 3.34 2.47
CA TYR A 177 -15.18 4.37 1.62
C TYR A 177 -16.69 4.23 1.45
N ALA A 178 -17.26 3.11 1.83
CA ALA A 178 -18.69 2.93 1.90
C ALA A 178 -19.29 3.71 3.09
N SER A 179 -20.60 3.93 3.05
CA SER A 179 -21.29 4.55 4.17
C SER A 179 -21.34 3.62 5.40
N ARG A 180 -21.52 4.21 6.60
CA ARG A 180 -21.70 3.45 7.86
C ARG A 180 -22.88 2.49 7.78
N GLU A 181 -23.90 2.84 7.02
CA GLU A 181 -25.08 2.01 6.81
C GLU A 181 -24.72 0.72 6.05
N GLU A 182 -23.78 0.83 5.12
CA GLU A 182 -23.29 -0.27 4.30
C GLU A 182 -22.17 -1.10 4.98
N GLY A 183 -21.49 -0.59 5.98
CA GLY A 183 -20.39 -1.26 6.67
C GLY A 183 -19.07 -0.48 6.66
N GLY A 184 -19.01 0.63 5.92
CA GLY A 184 -17.87 1.54 5.91
C GLY A 184 -17.90 2.55 7.06
N ILE A 185 -17.16 3.66 6.91
CA ILE A 185 -17.05 4.68 7.96
C ILE A 185 -17.55 6.06 7.53
N GLN A 186 -17.93 6.24 6.27
CA GLN A 186 -18.33 7.54 5.72
C GLN A 186 -19.79 7.88 6.03
N ASP A 187 -20.11 9.16 6.01
CA ASP A 187 -21.51 9.63 6.12
C ASP A 187 -22.27 9.46 4.79
N ALA A 188 -21.55 9.46 3.66
CA ALA A 188 -22.06 9.16 2.33
C ALA A 188 -21.33 7.96 1.73
N ASN A 189 -21.99 7.19 0.88
CA ASN A 189 -21.34 6.09 0.17
C ASN A 189 -20.57 6.61 -1.04
N TYR A 190 -19.23 6.58 -1.01
CA TYR A 190 -18.39 7.02 -2.13
C TYR A 190 -18.19 5.94 -3.20
N MET A 191 -18.69 4.72 -2.95
CA MET A 191 -18.55 3.57 -3.84
C MET A 191 -19.86 2.80 -4.05
N PRO A 192 -20.94 3.48 -4.52
CA PRO A 192 -22.27 2.87 -4.62
C PRO A 192 -22.35 1.72 -5.63
N ASN A 193 -21.59 1.75 -6.75
CA ASN A 193 -21.55 0.67 -7.73
C ASN A 193 -20.86 -0.57 -7.18
N LEU A 194 -19.70 -0.40 -6.55
CA LEU A 194 -18.98 -1.49 -5.90
C LEU A 194 -19.79 -2.09 -4.75
N THR A 195 -20.49 -1.24 -3.95
CA THR A 195 -21.39 -1.71 -2.89
C THR A 195 -22.53 -2.55 -3.47
N ARG A 196 -23.15 -2.11 -4.57
CA ARG A 196 -24.19 -2.87 -5.27
C ARG A 196 -23.64 -4.19 -5.82
N LEU A 197 -22.48 -4.17 -6.49
CA LEU A 197 -21.85 -5.38 -7.02
C LEU A 197 -21.56 -6.41 -5.94
N ALA A 198 -21.06 -5.99 -4.77
CA ALA A 198 -20.81 -6.88 -3.64
C ALA A 198 -22.09 -7.53 -3.09
N LYS A 199 -23.24 -6.80 -3.08
CA LYS A 199 -24.54 -7.32 -2.65
C LYS A 199 -25.17 -8.27 -3.67
N GLU A 200 -24.93 -8.06 -4.94
CA GLU A 200 -25.53 -8.83 -6.03
C GLU A 200 -24.70 -10.08 -6.39
N ASN A 201 -23.46 -10.16 -5.95
CA ASN A 201 -22.50 -11.21 -6.29
C ASN A 201 -21.82 -11.77 -5.03
N ILE A 202 -20.80 -12.60 -5.19
CA ILE A 202 -20.06 -13.17 -4.07
C ILE A 202 -19.01 -12.16 -3.60
N SER A 203 -19.07 -11.78 -2.32
CA SER A 203 -18.09 -10.92 -1.67
C SER A 203 -17.80 -11.46 -0.27
N PHE A 204 -16.55 -11.76 0.02
CA PHE A 204 -16.15 -12.25 1.34
C PHE A 204 -15.93 -11.07 2.28
N SER A 205 -16.58 -11.12 3.44
CA SER A 205 -16.61 -10.05 4.43
C SER A 205 -16.16 -10.54 5.79
N ASN A 206 -15.37 -9.73 6.48
CA ASN A 206 -15.01 -9.94 7.89
C ASN A 206 -16.12 -9.50 8.86
N THR A 207 -17.25 -9.04 8.35
CA THR A 207 -18.43 -8.58 9.11
C THR A 207 -19.73 -9.13 8.51
N GLU A 208 -20.89 -8.79 9.11
CA GLU A 208 -22.23 -9.05 8.55
C GLU A 208 -22.65 -8.05 7.47
N LYS A 209 -21.84 -7.02 7.22
CA LYS A 209 -22.08 -6.00 6.19
C LYS A 209 -20.95 -6.04 5.16
N LEU A 210 -20.85 -5.01 4.33
CA LEU A 210 -19.69 -4.85 3.46
C LEU A 210 -18.42 -4.76 4.30
N GLY A 211 -17.59 -5.74 4.16
CA GLY A 211 -16.24 -5.85 4.70
C GLY A 211 -15.33 -6.37 3.60
N GLY A 212 -14.16 -6.90 3.96
CA GLY A 212 -13.23 -7.32 2.92
C GLY A 212 -12.09 -8.20 3.45
N LEU A 213 -11.02 -8.23 2.67
CA LEU A 213 -9.80 -8.95 3.02
C LEU A 213 -8.86 -8.03 3.81
N HIS A 214 -8.20 -8.56 4.81
CA HIS A 214 -7.12 -7.85 5.49
C HIS A 214 -5.83 -7.90 4.65
N THR A 215 -4.99 -6.90 4.81
CA THR A 215 -3.60 -6.93 4.32
C THR A 215 -2.65 -7.18 5.48
N THR A 216 -1.61 -7.96 5.25
CA THR A 216 -0.52 -8.12 6.23
C THR A 216 0.60 -7.10 5.94
N ASN A 217 1.55 -6.96 6.86
CA ASN A 217 2.65 -6.00 6.73
C ASN A 217 3.45 -6.13 5.43
N ASN A 218 3.54 -7.33 4.86
CA ASN A 218 4.27 -7.62 3.64
C ASN A 218 3.35 -7.85 2.43
N THR A 219 2.08 -7.38 2.49
CA THR A 219 1.12 -7.40 1.38
C THR A 219 0.42 -6.05 1.18
N ASN A 220 0.92 -4.97 1.80
CA ASN A 220 0.25 -3.69 1.95
C ASN A 220 0.79 -2.58 1.02
N TRP A 221 1.32 -2.95 -0.14
CA TRP A 221 1.63 -2.06 -1.28
C TRP A 221 1.43 -2.84 -2.59
N THR A 222 1.23 -2.13 -3.68
CA THR A 222 0.75 -2.69 -4.96
C THR A 222 1.51 -3.93 -5.43
N MET A 223 2.86 -3.89 -5.50
CA MET A 223 3.61 -5.06 -5.97
C MET A 223 3.48 -6.25 -5.02
N ALA A 224 3.47 -6.01 -3.72
CA ALA A 224 3.31 -7.07 -2.73
C ALA A 224 1.90 -7.68 -2.76
N ALA A 225 0.89 -6.86 -3.00
CA ALA A 225 -0.49 -7.32 -3.16
C ALA A 225 -0.65 -8.18 -4.42
N LEU A 226 -0.11 -7.74 -5.55
CA LEU A 226 -0.09 -8.53 -6.80
C LEU A 226 0.63 -9.87 -6.62
N PHE A 227 1.79 -9.84 -5.97
CA PHE A 227 2.57 -11.02 -5.62
C PHE A 227 1.78 -11.96 -4.71
N ALA A 228 1.25 -11.47 -3.60
CA ALA A 228 0.52 -12.28 -2.63
C ALA A 228 -0.78 -12.86 -3.22
N GLY A 229 -1.53 -12.05 -3.96
CA GLY A 229 -2.79 -12.46 -4.60
C GLY A 229 -2.62 -13.49 -5.72
N THR A 230 -1.39 -13.71 -6.22
CA THR A 230 -1.12 -14.68 -7.30
C THR A 230 -0.18 -15.81 -6.90
N SER A 231 0.53 -15.70 -5.77
CA SER A 231 1.45 -16.74 -5.27
C SER A 231 1.04 -17.32 -3.91
N GLY A 232 0.13 -16.65 -3.18
CA GLY A 232 -0.22 -17.01 -1.81
C GLY A 232 0.92 -16.79 -0.80
N LEU A 233 1.90 -15.96 -1.12
CA LEU A 233 3.05 -15.65 -0.29
C LEU A 233 3.14 -14.14 -0.02
N PRO A 234 3.51 -13.70 1.19
CA PRO A 234 3.80 -12.30 1.43
C PRO A 234 5.15 -11.94 0.82
N PHE A 235 5.38 -10.64 0.56
CA PHE A 235 6.61 -10.13 -0.03
C PHE A 235 7.76 -10.10 1.01
N GLY A 236 8.38 -11.25 1.24
CA GLY A 236 9.45 -11.43 2.24
C GLY A 236 10.87 -11.27 1.70
N PHE A 237 11.05 -10.69 0.51
CA PHE A 237 12.37 -10.56 -0.14
C PHE A 237 13.30 -9.61 0.64
N PRO A 238 14.60 -9.96 0.79
CA PRO A 238 15.60 -9.16 1.49
C PRO A 238 16.12 -8.00 0.64
N VAL A 239 15.23 -7.31 -0.06
CA VAL A 239 15.53 -6.24 -0.99
C VAL A 239 14.67 -5.01 -0.67
N ASP A 240 15.09 -3.86 -1.19
CA ASP A 240 14.24 -2.68 -1.23
C ASP A 240 12.95 -3.01 -2.03
N GLN A 241 11.80 -2.78 -1.44
CA GLN A 241 10.46 -3.26 -1.83
C GLN A 241 10.07 -2.97 -3.28
N ASN A 242 10.60 -1.91 -3.90
CA ASN A 242 10.37 -1.56 -5.29
C ASN A 242 11.59 -1.75 -6.19
N SER A 243 12.58 -2.53 -5.77
CA SER A 243 13.84 -2.73 -6.48
C SER A 243 13.96 -4.07 -7.21
N MET A 244 12.90 -4.87 -7.25
CA MET A 244 12.91 -6.17 -7.96
C MET A 244 13.20 -6.06 -9.46
N ASN A 245 12.95 -4.90 -10.07
CA ASN A 245 13.34 -4.63 -11.46
C ASN A 245 14.86 -4.62 -11.71
N LYS A 246 15.68 -4.70 -10.67
CA LYS A 246 17.15 -4.81 -10.76
C LYS A 246 17.62 -6.26 -10.88
N TYR A 247 16.75 -7.22 -10.65
CA TYR A 247 17.04 -8.65 -10.77
C TYR A 247 16.75 -9.14 -12.19
N THR A 248 17.33 -10.27 -12.55
CA THR A 248 17.13 -10.93 -13.85
C THR A 248 15.93 -11.86 -13.84
N GLU A 249 15.54 -12.34 -12.68
CA GLU A 249 14.41 -13.24 -12.44
C GLU A 249 13.72 -12.83 -11.15
N PHE A 250 12.42 -13.05 -11.06
CA PHE A 250 11.62 -12.73 -9.88
C PHE A 250 11.08 -14.01 -9.26
N ALA A 251 11.67 -14.45 -8.14
CA ALA A 251 11.22 -15.63 -7.38
C ALA A 251 11.03 -16.90 -8.25
N PRO A 252 12.04 -17.35 -9.00
CA PRO A 252 11.88 -18.40 -10.02
C PRO A 252 11.46 -19.77 -9.47
N ASP A 253 11.62 -20.00 -8.17
CA ASP A 253 11.34 -21.28 -7.51
C ASP A 253 9.89 -21.40 -6.99
N ILE A 254 9.02 -20.41 -7.22
CA ILE A 254 7.59 -20.46 -6.86
C ILE A 254 6.72 -20.80 -8.07
N ALA A 255 5.53 -21.37 -7.82
CA ALA A 255 4.49 -21.50 -8.83
C ALA A 255 3.35 -20.53 -8.52
N ALA A 256 3.13 -19.57 -9.41
CA ALA A 256 2.07 -18.58 -9.29
C ALA A 256 0.84 -18.96 -10.13
N MET A 257 -0.27 -18.25 -9.96
CA MET A 257 -1.50 -18.45 -10.71
C MET A 257 -1.27 -18.44 -12.22
N GLY A 258 -0.44 -17.49 -12.71
CA GLY A 258 -0.11 -17.38 -14.13
C GLY A 258 0.55 -18.63 -14.70
N ASP A 259 1.39 -19.32 -13.91
CA ASP A 259 2.05 -20.56 -14.32
C ASP A 259 1.03 -21.70 -14.49
N ILE A 260 0.09 -21.82 -13.54
CA ILE A 260 -1.00 -22.78 -13.61
C ILE A 260 -1.87 -22.52 -14.84
N LEU A 261 -2.29 -21.27 -15.05
CA LEU A 261 -3.12 -20.91 -16.17
C LEU A 261 -2.40 -21.11 -17.51
N LYS A 262 -1.10 -20.76 -17.58
CA LYS A 262 -0.28 -21.00 -18.80
C LYS A 262 -0.13 -22.47 -19.11
N ARG A 263 0.14 -23.30 -18.10
CA ARG A 263 0.15 -24.78 -18.23
C ARG A 263 -1.16 -25.30 -18.82
N ASP A 264 -2.28 -24.70 -18.41
CA ASP A 264 -3.62 -25.11 -18.83
C ASP A 264 -4.08 -24.44 -20.14
N GLY A 265 -3.20 -23.70 -20.83
CA GLY A 265 -3.42 -23.15 -22.17
C GLY A 265 -4.04 -21.76 -22.22
N TYR A 266 -4.02 -21.01 -21.13
CA TYR A 266 -4.49 -19.62 -21.11
C TYR A 266 -3.48 -18.67 -21.78
N VAL A 267 -4.00 -17.63 -22.42
CA VAL A 267 -3.24 -16.43 -22.76
C VAL A 267 -3.32 -15.48 -21.58
N ASN A 268 -2.16 -15.15 -20.99
CA ASN A 268 -2.06 -14.24 -19.86
C ASN A 268 -1.67 -12.84 -20.34
N GLU A 269 -2.34 -11.80 -19.84
CA GLU A 269 -2.03 -10.41 -20.10
C GLU A 269 -2.07 -9.58 -18.80
N PHE A 270 -1.09 -8.68 -18.63
CA PHE A 270 -1.05 -7.67 -17.56
C PHE A 270 -1.16 -6.28 -18.16
N LEU A 271 -2.18 -5.53 -17.75
CA LEU A 271 -2.51 -4.20 -18.25
C LEU A 271 -2.42 -3.17 -17.11
N CYS A 272 -1.63 -2.11 -17.29
CA CYS A 272 -1.57 -0.98 -16.35
C CYS A 272 -1.28 0.34 -17.05
N GLY A 273 -1.70 1.46 -16.47
CA GLY A 273 -1.48 2.81 -17.02
C GLY A 273 -0.07 3.35 -16.81
N SER A 274 0.77 2.71 -16.01
CA SER A 274 2.11 3.16 -15.64
C SER A 274 3.20 2.32 -16.31
N ASP A 275 4.48 2.68 -16.07
CA ASP A 275 5.63 1.86 -16.43
C ASP A 275 5.60 0.54 -15.65
N ALA A 276 5.35 -0.57 -16.32
CA ALA A 276 5.24 -1.89 -15.70
C ALA A 276 6.60 -2.41 -15.15
N ALA A 277 7.72 -1.82 -15.53
CA ALA A 277 9.02 -2.17 -14.94
C ALA A 277 9.15 -1.72 -13.48
N TYR A 278 8.36 -0.70 -13.07
CA TYR A 278 8.37 -0.22 -11.69
C TYR A 278 7.98 -1.32 -10.70
N GLY A 279 8.76 -1.48 -9.64
CA GLY A 279 8.56 -2.52 -8.63
C GLY A 279 8.81 -3.95 -9.11
N GLY A 280 9.23 -4.15 -10.38
CA GLY A 280 9.45 -5.47 -10.97
C GLY A 280 8.19 -6.14 -11.50
N ARG A 281 7.06 -5.42 -11.64
CA ARG A 281 5.78 -6.00 -12.13
C ARG A 281 5.93 -6.73 -13.46
N ALA A 282 6.53 -6.06 -14.45
CA ALA A 282 6.74 -6.69 -15.76
C ALA A 282 7.65 -7.92 -15.70
N LEU A 283 8.66 -7.91 -14.82
CA LEU A 283 9.54 -9.07 -14.60
C LEU A 283 8.72 -10.23 -14.02
N TYR A 284 8.02 -9.99 -12.92
CA TYR A 284 7.19 -10.99 -12.25
C TYR A 284 6.19 -11.65 -13.18
N PHE A 285 5.37 -10.87 -13.87
CA PHE A 285 4.33 -11.43 -14.75
C PHE A 285 4.90 -12.14 -15.99
N ARG A 286 6.07 -11.73 -16.50
CA ARG A 286 6.75 -12.48 -17.57
C ARG A 286 7.32 -13.80 -17.08
N ASP A 287 7.92 -13.81 -15.90
CA ASP A 287 8.53 -15.02 -15.32
C ASP A 287 7.45 -16.03 -14.91
N HIS A 288 6.31 -15.55 -14.37
CA HIS A 288 5.23 -16.38 -13.83
C HIS A 288 4.00 -16.41 -14.74
N GLY A 289 4.10 -17.16 -15.85
CA GLY A 289 2.98 -17.39 -16.76
C GLY A 289 3.12 -16.73 -18.12
N ALA A 290 4.29 -16.14 -18.44
CA ALA A 290 4.61 -15.52 -19.72
C ALA A 290 3.55 -14.50 -20.18
N TYR A 291 3.16 -13.61 -19.27
CA TYR A 291 2.18 -12.57 -19.57
C TYR A 291 2.64 -11.63 -20.68
N GLU A 292 1.75 -11.28 -21.58
CA GLU A 292 1.88 -10.09 -22.40
C GLU A 292 1.75 -8.85 -21.51
N ILE A 293 2.62 -7.86 -21.70
CA ILE A 293 2.62 -6.64 -20.90
C ILE A 293 2.06 -5.50 -21.75
N TYR A 294 0.94 -4.93 -21.31
CA TYR A 294 0.39 -3.71 -21.85
C TYR A 294 0.53 -2.57 -20.82
N ASP A 295 1.44 -1.66 -21.08
CA ASP A 295 1.79 -0.57 -20.19
C ASP A 295 1.83 0.79 -20.91
N LEU A 296 2.28 1.84 -20.22
CA LEU A 296 2.47 3.18 -20.77
C LEU A 296 3.21 3.17 -22.11
N PHE A 297 4.26 2.37 -22.24
CA PHE A 297 5.08 2.36 -23.47
C PHE A 297 4.36 1.65 -24.60
N ARG A 298 3.70 0.55 -24.33
CA ARG A 298 2.89 -0.16 -25.30
C ARG A 298 1.73 0.69 -25.82
N ALA A 299 1.04 1.41 -24.92
CA ALA A 299 -0.04 2.32 -25.29
C ALA A 299 0.42 3.43 -26.23
N ARG A 300 1.63 3.98 -26.02
CA ARG A 300 2.25 4.99 -26.90
C ARG A 300 2.68 4.39 -28.24
N GLU A 301 3.22 3.18 -28.23
CA GLU A 301 3.64 2.46 -29.44
C GLU A 301 2.45 2.17 -30.35
N ASN A 302 1.34 1.66 -29.77
CA ASN A 302 0.11 1.37 -30.49
C ASN A 302 -0.65 2.64 -30.95
N GLY A 303 -0.34 3.80 -30.37
CA GLY A 303 -1.04 5.06 -30.66
C GLY A 303 -2.36 5.23 -29.89
N ASP A 304 -2.57 4.44 -28.84
CA ASP A 304 -3.74 4.54 -27.95
C ASP A 304 -3.74 5.80 -27.11
N ILE A 305 -2.53 6.34 -26.88
CA ILE A 305 -2.29 7.66 -26.26
C ILE A 305 -1.19 8.39 -27.06
N PRO A 306 -1.13 9.74 -27.02
CA PRO A 306 -0.04 10.50 -27.62
C PRO A 306 1.33 10.05 -27.10
N LYS A 307 2.38 10.15 -27.95
CA LYS A 307 3.74 9.68 -27.63
C LYS A 307 4.36 10.35 -26.41
N ASP A 308 4.01 11.59 -26.14
CA ASP A 308 4.46 12.43 -25.02
C ASP A 308 3.45 12.51 -23.89
N TYR A 309 2.32 11.79 -23.98
CA TYR A 309 1.29 11.78 -22.95
C TYR A 309 1.83 11.18 -21.65
N TYR A 310 1.75 11.93 -20.57
CA TYR A 310 2.13 11.49 -19.25
C TYR A 310 1.42 12.33 -18.19
N VAL A 311 0.55 11.71 -17.41
CA VAL A 311 -0.12 12.31 -16.27
C VAL A 311 0.05 11.41 -15.06
N PHE A 312 0.25 11.99 -13.89
CA PHE A 312 0.37 11.27 -12.63
C PHE A 312 1.45 10.15 -12.69
N TRP A 313 1.06 8.88 -12.89
CA TRP A 313 1.98 7.73 -13.01
C TRP A 313 2.18 7.23 -14.45
N GLY A 314 1.49 7.81 -15.41
CA GLY A 314 1.53 7.40 -16.83
C GLY A 314 0.32 7.89 -17.60
N PHE A 315 -0.74 7.09 -17.67
CA PHE A 315 -2.07 7.50 -18.12
C PHE A 315 -3.14 7.08 -17.11
N GLU A 316 -4.19 7.87 -17.03
CA GLU A 316 -5.28 7.74 -16.07
C GLU A 316 -6.25 6.58 -16.38
N ASP A 317 -7.07 6.20 -15.40
CA ASP A 317 -7.96 5.02 -15.44
C ASP A 317 -8.98 5.07 -16.57
N ARG A 318 -9.48 6.25 -17.00
CA ARG A 318 -10.37 6.35 -18.16
C ARG A 318 -9.75 5.79 -19.46
N HIS A 319 -8.46 5.98 -19.67
CA HIS A 319 -7.73 5.37 -20.79
C HIS A 319 -7.50 3.88 -20.54
N LEU A 320 -7.20 3.49 -19.30
CA LEU A 320 -7.04 2.08 -18.92
C LEU A 320 -8.29 1.27 -19.27
N PHE A 321 -9.47 1.71 -18.84
CA PHE A 321 -10.73 1.02 -19.12
C PHE A 321 -11.06 0.98 -20.62
N ARG A 322 -10.77 2.05 -21.36
CA ARG A 322 -10.93 2.07 -22.81
C ARG A 322 -10.03 1.03 -23.50
N ILE A 323 -8.76 0.96 -23.11
CA ILE A 323 -7.78 0.00 -23.64
C ILE A 323 -8.18 -1.41 -23.22
N ALA A 324 -8.60 -1.64 -21.98
CA ALA A 324 -9.06 -2.92 -21.49
C ALA A 324 -10.21 -3.49 -22.35
N LYS A 325 -11.15 -2.66 -22.79
CA LYS A 325 -12.24 -3.08 -23.70
C LYS A 325 -11.70 -3.54 -25.06
N GLN A 326 -10.67 -2.88 -25.58
CA GLN A 326 -10.02 -3.27 -26.83
C GLN A 326 -9.26 -4.60 -26.68
N GLU A 327 -8.46 -4.74 -25.62
CA GLU A 327 -7.70 -5.98 -25.37
C GLU A 327 -8.60 -7.17 -25.07
N LEU A 328 -9.66 -7.01 -24.30
CA LEU A 328 -10.65 -8.08 -24.06
C LEU A 328 -11.33 -8.54 -25.36
N THR A 329 -11.63 -7.61 -26.27
CA THR A 329 -12.16 -7.94 -27.59
C THR A 329 -11.14 -8.76 -28.39
N ARG A 330 -9.88 -8.32 -28.42
CA ARG A 330 -8.76 -9.02 -29.06
C ARG A 330 -8.54 -10.42 -28.51
N LEU A 331 -8.51 -10.54 -27.17
CA LEU A 331 -8.32 -11.82 -26.48
C LEU A 331 -9.47 -12.81 -26.78
N TYR A 332 -10.70 -12.32 -26.76
CA TYR A 332 -11.87 -13.15 -27.10
C TYR A 332 -11.86 -13.62 -28.55
N GLU A 333 -11.52 -12.73 -29.50
CA GLU A 333 -11.44 -13.05 -30.92
C GLU A 333 -10.32 -14.05 -31.24
N ALA A 334 -9.27 -14.14 -30.41
CA ALA A 334 -8.23 -15.15 -30.52
C ALA A 334 -8.73 -16.58 -30.26
N GLY A 335 -9.83 -16.74 -29.52
CA GLY A 335 -10.53 -18.00 -29.30
C GLY A 335 -9.91 -18.93 -28.26
N GLU A 336 -8.85 -18.53 -27.59
CA GLU A 336 -8.23 -19.25 -26.49
C GLU A 336 -8.75 -18.71 -25.13
N PRO A 337 -8.78 -19.53 -24.05
CA PRO A 337 -9.10 -19.01 -22.75
C PRO A 337 -8.07 -17.96 -22.32
N PHE A 338 -8.52 -16.86 -21.74
CA PHE A 338 -7.64 -15.77 -21.38
C PHE A 338 -7.70 -15.40 -19.88
N ASN A 339 -6.62 -14.82 -19.41
CA ASN A 339 -6.49 -14.17 -18.12
C ASN A 339 -6.00 -12.73 -18.33
N LEU A 340 -6.85 -11.76 -18.06
CA LEU A 340 -6.48 -10.35 -18.04
C LEU A 340 -6.39 -9.88 -16.58
N THR A 341 -5.18 -9.54 -16.15
CA THR A 341 -4.94 -8.84 -14.88
C THR A 341 -4.75 -7.34 -15.18
N MET A 342 -5.62 -6.49 -14.66
CA MET A 342 -5.54 -5.05 -14.90
C MET A 342 -5.48 -4.26 -13.58
N LEU A 343 -4.64 -3.22 -13.55
CA LEU A 343 -4.35 -2.40 -12.37
C LEU A 343 -4.67 -0.94 -12.63
N THR A 344 -5.58 -0.37 -11.82
CA THR A 344 -5.91 1.07 -11.84
C THR A 344 -4.83 1.90 -11.11
N VAL A 345 -4.90 3.23 -11.21
CA VAL A 345 -3.87 4.11 -10.63
C VAL A 345 -4.41 5.43 -10.07
N ASP A 346 -5.59 5.90 -10.51
CA ASP A 346 -6.06 7.25 -10.18
C ASP A 346 -6.27 7.44 -8.67
N ALA A 347 -6.60 6.39 -7.93
CA ALA A 347 -6.77 6.43 -6.49
C ALA A 347 -5.45 6.41 -5.69
N HIS A 348 -4.27 6.39 -6.33
CA HIS A 348 -2.98 6.34 -5.63
C HIS A 348 -2.75 7.59 -4.75
N HIS A 349 -2.11 7.41 -3.60
CA HIS A 349 -1.76 8.52 -2.70
C HIS A 349 -0.74 9.50 -3.36
N LEU A 350 -0.71 10.80 -3.04
CA LEU A 350 -1.54 11.52 -2.08
C LEU A 350 -2.77 12.12 -2.77
N GLY A 351 -3.93 11.85 -2.22
CA GLY A 351 -5.17 12.48 -2.65
C GLY A 351 -5.74 12.00 -4.00
N GLY A 352 -5.06 11.09 -4.69
CA GLY A 352 -5.44 10.60 -6.02
C GLY A 352 -5.25 11.60 -7.17
N TYR A 353 -5.57 11.18 -8.37
CA TYR A 353 -5.58 12.00 -9.58
C TYR A 353 -7.02 12.32 -10.00
N THR A 354 -7.33 13.59 -10.17
CA THR A 354 -8.62 14.04 -10.69
C THR A 354 -8.54 14.10 -12.20
N CYS A 355 -9.13 13.12 -12.89
CA CYS A 355 -9.22 13.10 -14.34
C CYS A 355 -10.37 13.99 -14.86
N GLU A 356 -10.53 14.11 -16.17
CA GLU A 356 -11.58 14.94 -16.79
C GLU A 356 -13.00 14.44 -16.51
N GLU A 357 -13.16 13.15 -16.16
CA GLU A 357 -14.45 12.53 -15.85
C GLU A 357 -14.81 12.62 -14.36
N CYS A 358 -13.87 13.03 -13.50
CA CYS A 358 -14.17 13.16 -12.07
C CYS A 358 -15.14 14.32 -11.82
N GLY A 359 -16.20 14.04 -11.05
CA GLY A 359 -17.09 15.05 -10.52
C GLY A 359 -16.48 15.85 -9.36
N ASN A 360 -17.32 16.67 -8.76
CA ASN A 360 -17.00 17.48 -7.57
C ASN A 360 -18.15 17.45 -6.55
N GLU A 361 -18.76 16.28 -6.41
CA GLU A 361 -19.93 16.05 -5.56
C GLU A 361 -19.61 16.17 -4.06
N TYR A 362 -18.35 15.88 -3.71
CA TYR A 362 -17.88 15.85 -2.33
C TYR A 362 -16.86 16.97 -2.07
N PRO A 363 -16.87 17.56 -0.84
CA PRO A 363 -15.87 18.59 -0.47
C PRO A 363 -14.43 18.07 -0.50
N GLU A 364 -14.24 16.79 -0.16
CA GLU A 364 -12.92 16.16 -0.15
C GLU A 364 -12.58 15.62 -1.54
N ARG A 365 -11.44 16.06 -2.09
CA ARG A 365 -10.98 15.67 -3.42
C ARG A 365 -10.84 14.16 -3.58
N THR A 366 -10.32 13.50 -2.55
CA THR A 366 -10.11 12.05 -2.56
C THR A 366 -11.43 11.30 -2.70
N ALA A 367 -12.51 11.77 -2.07
CA ALA A 367 -13.83 11.20 -2.21
C ALA A 367 -14.35 11.28 -3.66
N ASN A 368 -14.09 12.40 -4.35
CA ASN A 368 -14.45 12.54 -5.77
C ASN A 368 -13.66 11.60 -6.69
N VAL A 369 -12.37 11.36 -6.38
CA VAL A 369 -11.55 10.38 -7.11
C VAL A 369 -12.08 8.96 -6.90
N ILE A 370 -12.38 8.56 -5.66
CA ILE A 370 -12.96 7.24 -5.36
C ILE A 370 -14.31 7.07 -6.07
N ALA A 371 -15.19 8.06 -6.01
CA ALA A 371 -16.48 8.02 -6.71
C ALA A 371 -16.32 7.96 -8.23
N CYS A 372 -15.27 8.58 -8.78
CA CYS A 372 -14.95 8.48 -10.20
C CYS A 372 -14.52 7.06 -10.57
N THR A 373 -13.59 6.47 -9.81
CA THR A 373 -13.16 5.07 -10.01
C THR A 373 -14.35 4.11 -9.89
N ASP A 374 -15.20 4.28 -8.87
CA ASP A 374 -16.42 3.47 -8.68
C ASP A 374 -17.35 3.50 -9.90
N ARG A 375 -17.59 4.70 -10.45
CA ARG A 375 -18.44 4.86 -11.64
C ARG A 375 -17.79 4.19 -12.86
N GLN A 376 -16.51 4.41 -13.11
CA GLN A 376 -15.80 3.80 -14.24
C GLN A 376 -15.80 2.26 -14.14
N VAL A 377 -15.65 1.70 -12.93
CA VAL A 377 -15.79 0.26 -12.69
C VAL A 377 -17.20 -0.22 -13.01
N GLY A 378 -18.23 0.49 -12.53
CA GLY A 378 -19.62 0.16 -12.84
C GLY A 378 -19.88 0.09 -14.35
N GLU A 379 -19.49 1.14 -15.09
CA GLU A 379 -19.61 1.22 -16.55
C GLU A 379 -18.80 0.12 -17.28
N PHE A 380 -17.63 -0.23 -16.76
CA PHE A 380 -16.82 -1.30 -17.32
C PHE A 380 -17.46 -2.67 -17.11
N ILE A 381 -18.02 -2.94 -15.94
CA ILE A 381 -18.72 -4.20 -15.66
C ILE A 381 -20.01 -4.30 -16.51
N GLU A 382 -20.79 -3.24 -16.64
CA GLU A 382 -21.96 -3.22 -17.52
C GLU A 382 -21.58 -3.50 -18.99
N TRP A 383 -20.45 -2.91 -19.45
CA TRP A 383 -19.94 -3.22 -20.77
C TRP A 383 -19.53 -4.69 -20.90
N CYS A 384 -18.82 -5.27 -19.91
CA CYS A 384 -18.47 -6.69 -19.90
C CYS A 384 -19.70 -7.58 -19.97
N GLN A 385 -20.74 -7.25 -19.20
CA GLN A 385 -22.02 -8.00 -19.17
C GLN A 385 -22.73 -8.05 -20.53
N ALA A 386 -22.53 -7.05 -21.37
CA ALA A 386 -23.07 -6.99 -22.72
C ALA A 386 -22.24 -7.75 -23.77
N GLN A 387 -21.04 -8.28 -23.40
CA GLN A 387 -20.17 -8.95 -24.34
C GLN A 387 -20.45 -10.45 -24.47
N PRO A 388 -20.20 -11.05 -25.64
CA PRO A 388 -20.42 -12.48 -25.86
C PRO A 388 -19.53 -13.38 -24.98
N PHE A 389 -18.40 -12.92 -24.54
CA PHE A 389 -17.52 -13.66 -23.63
C PHE A 389 -18.02 -13.73 -22.18
N TYR A 390 -18.94 -12.84 -21.76
CA TYR A 390 -19.32 -12.70 -20.36
C TYR A 390 -19.84 -14.00 -19.74
N GLY A 391 -20.66 -14.75 -20.47
CA GLY A 391 -21.22 -16.03 -19.98
C GLY A 391 -20.16 -17.07 -19.60
N ASN A 392 -18.96 -16.99 -20.17
CA ASN A 392 -17.82 -17.85 -19.83
C ASN A 392 -16.64 -17.08 -19.24
N THR A 393 -16.91 -16.03 -18.45
CA THR A 393 -15.86 -15.23 -17.83
C THR A 393 -16.14 -15.02 -16.36
N VAL A 394 -15.19 -15.36 -15.50
CA VAL A 394 -15.17 -14.98 -14.08
C VAL A 394 -14.51 -13.61 -13.97
N ILE A 395 -15.15 -12.68 -13.28
CA ILE A 395 -14.56 -11.36 -13.00
C ILE A 395 -14.31 -11.27 -11.50
N VAL A 396 -13.07 -11.01 -11.15
CA VAL A 396 -12.63 -10.77 -9.76
C VAL A 396 -12.24 -9.31 -9.63
N ILE A 397 -12.86 -8.59 -8.72
CA ILE A 397 -12.57 -7.19 -8.42
C ILE A 397 -12.01 -7.13 -7.01
N THR A 398 -10.81 -6.58 -6.82
CA THR A 398 -10.23 -6.41 -5.49
C THR A 398 -9.54 -5.06 -5.37
N GLY A 399 -9.52 -4.49 -4.15
CA GLY A 399 -8.49 -3.54 -3.80
C GLY A 399 -7.14 -4.24 -3.71
N ASP A 400 -6.05 -3.49 -3.84
CA ASP A 400 -4.70 -4.03 -3.60
C ASP A 400 -4.27 -3.85 -2.14
N HIS A 401 -4.42 -2.68 -1.59
CA HIS A 401 -4.11 -2.36 -0.18
C HIS A 401 -4.93 -1.16 0.31
N PRO A 402 -5.07 -0.96 1.63
CA PRO A 402 -5.64 0.27 2.17
C PRO A 402 -4.77 1.47 1.82
N ARG A 403 -5.39 2.60 1.58
CA ARG A 403 -4.71 3.83 1.20
C ARG A 403 -3.70 4.28 2.24
N MET A 404 -2.55 4.75 1.83
CA MET A 404 -1.48 5.18 2.74
C MET A 404 -1.77 6.51 3.42
N ASP A 405 -2.43 7.46 2.74
CA ASP A 405 -2.87 8.71 3.38
C ASP A 405 -4.21 8.54 4.13
N THR A 406 -4.49 9.44 5.08
CA THR A 406 -5.63 9.36 6.00
C THR A 406 -6.74 10.36 5.70
N PHE A 407 -6.81 10.92 4.49
CA PHE A 407 -7.79 11.96 4.16
C PHE A 407 -9.25 11.54 4.38
N LEU A 408 -9.57 10.27 4.15
CA LEU A 408 -10.90 9.70 4.36
C LEU A 408 -10.98 8.74 5.55
N THR A 409 -9.87 8.49 6.25
CA THR A 409 -9.76 7.43 7.27
C THR A 409 -9.08 7.94 8.54
N GLU A 410 -9.19 9.26 8.83
CA GLU A 410 -8.61 9.85 10.03
C GLU A 410 -9.13 9.14 11.30
N GLY A 411 -8.21 8.73 12.17
CA GLY A 411 -8.52 8.07 13.44
C GLY A 411 -8.85 6.58 13.34
N VAL A 412 -8.81 5.97 12.15
CA VAL A 412 -8.98 4.53 11.96
C VAL A 412 -7.61 3.87 11.87
N ASP A 413 -7.40 2.79 12.65
CA ASP A 413 -6.17 2.03 12.58
C ASP A 413 -6.03 1.37 11.20
N TYR A 414 -4.81 1.37 10.67
CA TYR A 414 -4.54 0.78 9.36
C TYR A 414 -4.88 -0.72 9.32
N GLN A 415 -4.66 -1.44 10.42
CA GLN A 415 -4.91 -2.88 10.52
C GLN A 415 -6.41 -3.24 10.58
N ASP A 416 -7.26 -2.29 10.99
CA ASP A 416 -8.73 -2.49 11.00
C ASP A 416 -9.35 -2.26 9.61
N ARG A 417 -8.59 -1.72 8.66
CA ARG A 417 -9.07 -1.40 7.32
C ARG A 417 -8.92 -2.60 6.39
N THR A 418 -9.97 -2.91 5.66
CA THR A 418 -10.01 -4.04 4.73
C THR A 418 -10.18 -3.58 3.29
N ILE A 419 -9.59 -4.33 2.36
CA ILE A 419 -9.71 -4.09 0.92
C ILE A 419 -10.99 -4.70 0.38
N TYR A 420 -11.57 -4.03 -0.62
CA TYR A 420 -12.75 -4.50 -1.32
C TYR A 420 -12.47 -5.83 -2.06
N ASN A 421 -13.46 -6.72 -2.14
CA ASN A 421 -13.45 -7.89 -3.02
C ASN A 421 -14.84 -8.20 -3.55
N CYS A 422 -14.92 -8.73 -4.77
CA CYS A 422 -16.16 -9.21 -5.39
C CYS A 422 -15.84 -10.19 -6.52
N PHE A 423 -16.63 -11.28 -6.60
CA PHE A 423 -16.47 -12.34 -7.59
C PHE A 423 -17.77 -12.48 -8.39
N LEU A 424 -17.74 -12.09 -9.66
CA LEU A 424 -18.87 -12.22 -10.58
C LEU A 424 -18.72 -13.51 -11.41
N ASN A 425 -19.82 -14.19 -11.66
CA ASN A 425 -19.88 -15.43 -12.44
C ASN A 425 -18.96 -16.56 -11.91
N ALA A 426 -18.70 -16.62 -10.62
CA ALA A 426 -17.97 -17.73 -10.02
C ALA A 426 -18.64 -19.06 -10.39
N ARG A 427 -17.83 -20.10 -10.67
CA ARG A 427 -18.30 -21.41 -11.17
C ARG A 427 -18.84 -22.32 -10.07
N LYS A 428 -18.64 -21.95 -8.81
CA LYS A 428 -19.20 -22.64 -7.66
C LYS A 428 -19.68 -21.63 -6.61
N ALA A 429 -20.64 -22.03 -5.77
CA ALA A 429 -21.04 -21.25 -4.61
C ALA A 429 -20.07 -21.52 -3.44
N PRO A 430 -19.86 -20.56 -2.52
CA PRO A 430 -19.08 -20.78 -1.31
C PRO A 430 -19.77 -21.80 -0.39
N GLU A 431 -19.02 -22.78 0.13
CA GLU A 431 -19.55 -23.81 1.00
C GLU A 431 -19.71 -23.34 2.45
N GLY A 432 -18.84 -22.42 2.92
CA GLY A 432 -18.80 -21.92 4.31
C GLY A 432 -19.50 -20.58 4.56
N GLY A 433 -20.22 -20.05 3.57
CA GLY A 433 -20.77 -18.68 3.63
C GLY A 433 -19.70 -17.62 3.29
N THR A 434 -20.12 -16.36 3.29
CA THR A 434 -19.27 -15.22 2.87
C THR A 434 -19.09 -14.17 3.96
N GLU A 435 -19.89 -14.21 5.02
CA GLU A 435 -19.87 -13.26 6.14
C GLU A 435 -19.04 -13.75 7.30
N ASN A 436 -18.49 -12.83 8.08
CA ASN A 436 -17.68 -13.11 9.28
C ASN A 436 -16.48 -14.02 8.98
N ARG A 437 -15.86 -13.86 7.80
CA ARG A 437 -14.67 -14.56 7.34
C ARG A 437 -13.44 -13.69 7.53
N THR A 438 -12.48 -14.15 8.30
CA THR A 438 -11.19 -13.46 8.43
C THR A 438 -10.22 -14.00 7.37
N ALA A 439 -10.07 -13.26 6.29
CA ALA A 439 -9.22 -13.63 5.18
C ALA A 439 -8.20 -12.52 4.86
N VAL A 440 -7.09 -12.91 4.24
CA VAL A 440 -5.99 -12.01 3.87
C VAL A 440 -5.70 -12.08 2.38
N MET A 441 -4.88 -11.17 1.86
CA MET A 441 -4.53 -11.11 0.43
C MET A 441 -3.96 -12.44 -0.10
N MET A 442 -3.27 -13.22 0.71
CA MET A 442 -2.71 -14.52 0.31
C MET A 442 -3.78 -15.56 -0.02
N ASP A 443 -4.98 -15.45 0.58
CA ASP A 443 -6.09 -16.35 0.31
C ASP A 443 -6.67 -16.14 -1.10
N LEU A 444 -6.40 -15.00 -1.72
CA LEU A 444 -6.93 -14.67 -3.04
C LEU A 444 -6.43 -15.63 -4.14
N TYR A 445 -5.19 -16.11 -4.05
CA TYR A 445 -4.61 -17.04 -5.03
C TYR A 445 -5.44 -18.32 -5.19
N PRO A 446 -5.62 -19.17 -4.19
CA PRO A 446 -6.46 -20.36 -4.32
C PRO A 446 -7.94 -20.00 -4.53
N THR A 447 -8.42 -18.88 -3.99
CA THR A 447 -9.81 -18.44 -4.13
C THR A 447 -10.16 -18.05 -5.57
N MET A 448 -9.27 -17.37 -6.30
CA MET A 448 -9.50 -17.07 -7.72
C MET A 448 -9.58 -18.34 -8.55
N LEU A 449 -8.70 -19.32 -8.33
CA LEU A 449 -8.77 -20.63 -8.98
C LEU A 449 -10.06 -21.36 -8.59
N GLY A 450 -10.45 -21.33 -7.32
CA GLY A 450 -11.72 -21.89 -6.85
C GLY A 450 -12.92 -21.26 -7.52
N ALA A 451 -12.96 -19.92 -7.64
CA ALA A 451 -14.00 -19.20 -8.36
C ALA A 451 -14.10 -19.62 -9.85
N MET A 452 -12.97 -19.92 -10.48
CA MET A 452 -12.89 -20.44 -11.85
C MET A 452 -13.32 -21.91 -11.97
N GLY A 453 -13.59 -22.60 -10.87
CA GLY A 453 -13.99 -24.01 -10.85
C GLY A 453 -12.83 -25.00 -10.81
N TYR A 454 -11.62 -24.56 -10.53
CA TYR A 454 -10.51 -25.46 -10.27
C TYR A 454 -10.77 -26.27 -9.00
N THR A 455 -10.29 -27.51 -9.00
CA THR A 455 -10.21 -28.35 -7.81
C THR A 455 -8.78 -28.33 -7.30
N ILE A 456 -8.62 -27.96 -6.04
CA ILE A 456 -7.33 -27.88 -5.34
C ILE A 456 -7.32 -28.94 -4.24
N GLU A 457 -6.37 -29.88 -4.30
CA GLU A 457 -6.21 -30.89 -3.26
C GLU A 457 -5.84 -30.19 -1.93
N GLY A 458 -6.65 -30.41 -0.88
CA GLY A 458 -6.48 -29.77 0.42
C GLY A 458 -6.91 -28.30 0.46
N ASN A 459 -7.50 -27.75 -0.59
CA ASN A 459 -8.06 -26.40 -0.67
C ASN A 459 -7.09 -25.25 -0.34
N ARG A 460 -5.77 -25.47 -0.37
CA ARG A 460 -4.73 -24.50 0.00
C ARG A 460 -3.61 -24.46 -1.03
N LEU A 461 -3.10 -23.24 -1.32
CA LEU A 461 -1.90 -22.97 -2.11
C LEU A 461 -1.12 -21.82 -1.51
N GLY A 462 0.20 -21.93 -1.44
CA GLY A 462 0.99 -20.97 -0.69
C GLY A 462 0.65 -21.02 0.80
N LEU A 463 0.40 -19.88 1.39
CA LEU A 463 -0.20 -19.73 2.73
C LEU A 463 -1.72 -19.46 2.66
N GLY A 464 -2.30 -19.39 1.46
CA GLY A 464 -3.70 -19.07 1.26
C GLY A 464 -4.63 -20.28 1.27
N THR A 465 -5.89 -20.03 1.60
CA THR A 465 -7.00 -21.02 1.60
C THR A 465 -8.07 -20.58 0.59
N ASP A 466 -8.61 -21.52 -0.19
CA ASP A 466 -9.75 -21.26 -1.09
C ASP A 466 -11.02 -20.94 -0.28
N LEU A 467 -11.45 -19.69 -0.29
CA LEU A 467 -12.62 -19.23 0.45
C LEU A 467 -13.93 -19.87 -0.03
N PHE A 468 -13.96 -20.44 -1.23
CA PHE A 468 -15.11 -21.21 -1.73
C PHE A 468 -15.22 -22.60 -1.11
N SER A 469 -14.15 -23.13 -0.50
CA SER A 469 -14.13 -24.47 0.08
C SER A 469 -14.85 -24.60 1.41
N GLY A 470 -15.10 -23.48 2.11
CA GLY A 470 -15.63 -23.47 3.47
C GLY A 470 -14.59 -23.78 4.55
N GLU A 471 -13.36 -24.14 4.18
CA GLU A 471 -12.25 -24.36 5.12
C GLU A 471 -11.83 -23.05 5.80
N LYS A 472 -11.26 -23.17 6.99
CA LYS A 472 -10.70 -22.04 7.72
C LYS A 472 -9.42 -21.52 7.06
N THR A 473 -9.28 -20.21 7.01
CA THR A 473 -8.01 -19.56 6.63
C THR A 473 -6.99 -19.66 7.77
N LEU A 474 -5.72 -19.42 7.49
CA LEU A 474 -4.70 -19.31 8.55
C LEU A 474 -5.03 -18.19 9.54
N ALA A 475 -5.60 -17.06 9.05
CA ALA A 475 -6.03 -15.98 9.92
C ALA A 475 -7.20 -16.37 10.84
N GLU A 476 -8.08 -17.29 10.41
CA GLU A 476 -9.16 -17.85 11.24
C GLU A 476 -8.68 -18.95 12.21
N GLU A 477 -7.57 -19.62 11.90
CA GLU A 477 -7.01 -20.69 12.74
C GLU A 477 -6.13 -20.14 13.87
N MET A 478 -5.23 -19.21 13.53
CA MET A 478 -4.25 -18.70 14.49
C MET A 478 -4.54 -17.28 14.99
N GLY A 479 -5.47 -16.57 14.33
CA GLY A 479 -5.73 -15.15 14.57
C GLY A 479 -4.98 -14.25 13.60
N TYR A 480 -5.65 -13.18 13.14
CA TYR A 480 -5.07 -12.23 12.17
C TYR A 480 -3.79 -11.55 12.67
N GLU A 481 -3.79 -11.09 13.92
CA GLU A 481 -2.64 -10.40 14.52
C GLU A 481 -1.42 -11.33 14.61
N GLU A 482 -1.62 -12.60 14.98
CA GLU A 482 -0.56 -13.59 15.05
C GLU A 482 -0.03 -13.92 13.66
N LEU A 483 -0.91 -14.14 12.67
CA LEU A 483 -0.50 -14.33 11.27
C LEU A 483 0.31 -13.14 10.75
N ASN A 484 -0.17 -11.92 10.99
CA ASN A 484 0.51 -10.70 10.55
C ASN A 484 1.89 -10.53 11.21
N GLU A 485 2.02 -10.91 12.49
CA GLU A 485 3.31 -10.94 13.19
C GLU A 485 4.24 -12.02 12.58
N GLU A 486 3.74 -13.25 12.38
CA GLU A 486 4.54 -14.36 11.84
C GLU A 486 5.08 -14.06 10.44
N VAL A 487 4.27 -13.58 9.51
CA VAL A 487 4.73 -13.26 8.14
C VAL A 487 5.66 -12.03 8.08
N SER A 488 5.73 -11.25 9.15
CA SER A 488 6.63 -10.09 9.27
C SER A 488 8.02 -10.46 9.78
N LYS A 489 8.19 -11.66 10.37
CA LYS A 489 9.46 -12.13 10.92
C LYS A 489 10.40 -12.60 9.81
N TYR A 490 11.69 -12.65 10.11
CA TYR A 490 12.68 -13.22 9.20
C TYR A 490 12.46 -14.74 9.06
N SER A 491 12.56 -15.24 7.84
CA SER A 491 12.56 -16.68 7.55
C SER A 491 13.76 -17.05 6.69
N GLU A 492 14.62 -17.93 7.20
CA GLU A 492 15.70 -18.53 6.42
C GLU A 492 15.14 -19.42 5.30
N TYR A 493 14.03 -20.10 5.57
CA TYR A 493 13.32 -20.89 4.56
C TYR A 493 12.87 -20.01 3.38
N PHE A 494 12.22 -18.88 3.64
CA PHE A 494 11.79 -17.96 2.59
C PHE A 494 12.98 -17.49 1.74
N VAL A 495 14.05 -17.04 2.38
CA VAL A 495 15.23 -16.53 1.68
C VAL A 495 15.92 -17.61 0.84
N THR A 496 15.99 -18.84 1.33
CA THR A 496 16.67 -19.93 0.63
C THR A 496 15.83 -20.62 -0.45
N HIS A 497 14.49 -20.55 -0.39
CA HIS A 497 13.60 -21.25 -1.32
C HIS A 497 12.86 -20.32 -2.28
N PHE A 498 12.61 -19.05 -1.91
CA PHE A 498 11.80 -18.14 -2.72
C PHE A 498 12.55 -16.88 -3.18
N ALA A 499 13.60 -16.46 -2.47
CA ALA A 499 14.31 -15.21 -2.75
C ALA A 499 15.67 -15.41 -3.43
N ARG A 500 15.81 -16.41 -4.28
CA ARG A 500 17.03 -16.69 -5.04
C ARG A 500 17.11 -15.89 -6.33
#